data_0221883e245c161452478c003c024c17
#
_entry.id   0221883e245c161452478c003c024c17
#
_cell.length_a   1.000
_cell.length_b   1.000
_cell.length_c   1.000
_cell.angle_alpha   90.00
_cell.angle_beta   90.00
_cell.angle_gamma   90.00
#
_symmetry.space_group_name_H-M   'P 1'
#
loop_
_entity.id
_entity.type
_entity.pdbx_description
1 polymer ?
#
loop_
_entity_poly.entity_id
_entity_poly.type
_entity_poly.pdbx_seq_one_letter_code
_entity_poly.pdbx_strand_id
1 'polypeptide(L)'
;MREIVLDTETTGLNFKSGDRIIEVGCVELINHISTGKTLQFYCYVEKKIDDGAIKVHGLTNEFLSSQPPFEESAEKFLDFIKDDALIIHNADFDVNFINNELGILGKPNLKNKIIDTLPLARKKLNSRISNLDYLCRRFS
;
A
#
# COMPACT_ATOMS: atom_id res chain seq x y z
N MET A 1 -6.89 20.64 2.26
CA MET A 1 -7.26 19.36 1.61
C MET A 1 -6.38 18.25 2.15
N ARG A 2 -7.02 17.20 2.60
CA ARG A 2 -6.31 16.03 3.17
C ARG A 2 -6.13 14.96 2.10
N GLU A 3 -4.92 14.43 1.99
CA GLU A 3 -4.59 13.34 1.08
C GLU A 3 -3.77 12.30 1.87
N ILE A 4 -3.82 11.06 1.42
CA ILE A 4 -3.09 9.95 2.05
C ILE A 4 -2.12 9.35 1.02
N VAL A 5 -0.84 9.39 1.33
CA VAL A 5 0.16 8.63 0.57
C VAL A 5 0.13 7.21 1.10
N LEU A 6 -0.01 6.25 0.20
CA LEU A 6 -0.24 4.85 0.57
C LEU A 6 0.70 3.94 -0.22
N ASP A 7 1.23 2.95 0.47
CA ASP A 7 2.06 1.91 -0.12
C ASP A 7 1.77 0.57 0.54
N THR A 8 1.96 -0.53 -0.19
CA THR A 8 1.77 -1.89 0.32
C THR A 8 2.95 -2.77 -0.04
N GLU A 9 3.14 -3.82 0.77
CA GLU A 9 4.01 -4.94 0.43
C GLU A 9 3.15 -6.20 0.39
N THR A 10 3.49 -7.15 -0.46
CA THR A 10 2.69 -8.34 -0.74
C THR A 10 3.54 -9.59 -0.77
N THR A 11 2.88 -10.76 -0.75
CA THR A 11 3.58 -12.05 -0.86
C THR A 11 4.11 -12.32 -2.27
N GLY A 12 3.56 -11.64 -3.27
CA GLY A 12 3.93 -11.82 -4.67
C GLY A 12 3.17 -10.82 -5.54
N LEU A 13 3.12 -11.06 -6.83
CA LEU A 13 2.62 -10.08 -7.80
C LEU A 13 1.18 -10.30 -8.23
N ASN A 14 0.54 -11.42 -7.83
CA ASN A 14 -0.75 -11.80 -8.40
C ASN A 14 -1.77 -12.19 -7.33
N PHE A 15 -2.64 -11.25 -6.97
CA PHE A 15 -3.69 -11.52 -5.98
C PHE A 15 -4.68 -12.60 -6.47
N LYS A 16 -4.85 -12.77 -7.78
CA LYS A 16 -5.73 -13.81 -8.33
C LYS A 16 -5.17 -15.22 -8.10
N SER A 17 -3.85 -15.34 -7.96
CA SER A 17 -3.18 -16.59 -7.61
C SER A 17 -3.08 -16.83 -6.11
N GLY A 18 -3.68 -15.97 -5.31
CA GLY A 18 -3.69 -16.11 -3.86
C GLY A 18 -2.68 -15.24 -3.13
N ASP A 19 -1.94 -14.37 -3.83
CA ASP A 19 -1.04 -13.45 -3.14
C ASP A 19 -1.81 -12.46 -2.29
N ARG A 20 -1.22 -12.09 -1.16
CA ARG A 20 -1.88 -11.31 -0.11
C ARG A 20 -1.02 -10.12 0.31
N ILE A 21 -1.67 -9.09 0.89
CA ILE A 21 -0.97 -7.96 1.51
C ILE A 21 -0.33 -8.40 2.82
N ILE A 22 0.90 -7.98 3.06
CA ILE A 22 1.63 -8.26 4.30
C ILE A 22 2.07 -7.00 5.03
N GLU A 23 2.03 -5.85 4.37
CA GLU A 23 2.30 -4.56 5.03
C GLU A 23 1.50 -3.46 4.34
N VAL A 24 1.00 -2.51 5.13
CA VAL A 24 0.36 -1.28 4.64
C VAL A 24 1.01 -0.11 5.35
N GLY A 25 1.38 0.92 4.59
CA GLY A 25 1.91 2.16 5.11
C GLY A 25 1.12 3.36 4.57
N CYS A 26 0.74 4.27 5.45
CA CYS A 26 -0.01 5.47 5.09
C CYS A 26 0.60 6.70 5.76
N VAL A 27 0.66 7.80 5.02
CA VAL A 27 1.13 9.09 5.52
C VAL A 27 0.08 10.15 5.21
N GLU A 28 -0.32 10.91 6.22
CA GLU A 28 -1.28 12.00 6.04
C GLU A 28 -0.59 13.25 5.50
N LEU A 29 -1.19 13.85 4.46
CA LEU A 29 -0.81 15.18 3.98
C LEU A 29 -2.00 16.12 4.13
N ILE A 30 -1.71 17.36 4.54
CA ILE A 30 -2.66 18.47 4.48
C ILE A 30 -2.03 19.56 3.60
N ASN A 31 -2.72 19.92 2.53
CA ASN A 31 -2.22 20.88 1.55
C ASN A 31 -0.82 20.51 1.05
N HIS A 32 -0.63 19.21 0.77
CA HIS A 32 0.61 18.62 0.23
C HIS A 32 1.80 18.60 1.20
N ILE A 33 1.56 18.85 2.48
CA ILE A 33 2.60 18.85 3.52
C ILE A 33 2.30 17.75 4.53
N SER A 34 3.30 16.94 4.86
CA SER A 34 3.15 15.89 5.86
C SER A 34 2.81 16.47 7.22
N THR A 35 1.78 15.91 7.88
CA THR A 35 1.37 16.33 9.22
C THR A 35 2.10 15.58 10.33
N GLY A 36 2.84 14.53 9.96
CA GLY A 36 3.45 13.62 10.94
C GLY A 36 2.54 12.48 11.36
N LYS A 37 1.25 12.50 10.98
CA LYS A 37 0.34 11.39 11.26
C LYS A 37 0.56 10.29 10.25
N THR A 38 0.78 9.07 10.73
CA THR A 38 1.02 7.89 9.90
C THR A 38 0.23 6.71 10.44
N LEU A 39 0.01 5.73 9.55
CA LEU A 39 -0.50 4.43 9.95
C LEU A 39 0.37 3.39 9.26
N GLN A 40 0.86 2.42 10.01
CA GLN A 40 1.66 1.34 9.45
C GLN A 40 1.32 0.06 10.21
N PHE A 41 1.12 -1.03 9.49
CA PHE A 41 0.90 -2.33 10.13
C PHE A 41 1.34 -3.45 9.20
N TYR A 42 1.72 -4.58 9.82
CA TYR A 42 2.01 -5.83 9.14
C TYR A 42 0.82 -6.77 9.26
N CYS A 43 0.72 -7.72 8.33
CA CYS A 43 -0.37 -8.69 8.33
C CYS A 43 0.19 -10.11 8.26
N TYR A 44 -0.35 -11.00 9.10
CA TYR A 44 -0.12 -12.43 8.95
C TYR A 44 -0.94 -12.95 7.76
N VAL A 45 -0.32 -13.80 6.95
CA VAL A 45 -0.99 -14.53 5.86
C VAL A 45 -0.48 -15.96 5.83
N GLU A 46 -1.34 -16.89 5.42
CA GLU A 46 -0.96 -18.29 5.27
C GLU A 46 -0.14 -18.52 4.01
N LYS A 47 -0.33 -17.68 3.00
CA LYS A 47 0.40 -17.76 1.73
C LYS A 47 1.89 -17.56 1.98
N LYS A 48 2.70 -18.48 1.45
CA LYS A 48 4.16 -18.33 1.50
C LYS A 48 4.59 -17.11 0.68
N ILE A 49 5.52 -16.33 1.23
CA ILE A 49 6.07 -15.17 0.54
C ILE A 49 7.01 -15.64 -0.56
N ASP A 50 6.85 -15.11 -1.78
CA ASP A 50 7.74 -15.41 -2.90
C ASP A 50 9.16 -14.92 -2.62
N ASP A 51 10.16 -15.69 -3.00
CA ASP A 51 11.56 -15.34 -2.78
C ASP A 51 11.92 -14.00 -3.39
N GLY A 52 11.37 -13.70 -4.58
CA GLY A 52 11.57 -12.40 -5.23
C GLY A 52 11.01 -11.25 -4.41
N ALA A 53 9.87 -11.45 -3.76
CA ALA A 53 9.28 -10.43 -2.89
C ALA A 53 10.15 -10.19 -1.66
N ILE A 54 10.65 -11.26 -1.02
CA ILE A 54 11.54 -11.14 0.14
C ILE A 54 12.78 -10.32 -0.20
N LYS A 55 13.34 -10.51 -1.40
CA LYS A 55 14.51 -9.74 -1.84
C LYS A 55 14.22 -8.25 -1.95
N VAL A 56 12.99 -7.87 -2.22
CA VAL A 56 12.58 -6.47 -2.36
C VAL A 56 12.32 -5.83 -0.99
N HIS A 57 11.51 -6.47 -0.14
CA HIS A 57 11.05 -5.84 1.12
C HIS A 57 11.68 -6.44 2.38
N GLY A 58 12.32 -7.59 2.28
CA GLY A 58 13.02 -8.20 3.43
C GLY A 58 12.12 -8.80 4.49
N LEU A 59 10.80 -8.87 4.27
CA LEU A 59 9.87 -9.45 5.24
C LEU A 59 9.80 -10.97 5.06
N THR A 60 9.87 -11.71 6.15
CA THR A 60 9.87 -13.18 6.14
C THR A 60 8.59 -13.73 6.72
N ASN A 61 8.26 -14.97 6.36
CA ASN A 61 7.13 -15.67 6.96
C ASN A 61 7.29 -15.81 8.47
N GLU A 62 8.50 -16.04 8.93
CA GLU A 62 8.78 -16.14 10.36
C GLU A 62 8.43 -14.84 11.10
N PHE A 63 8.88 -13.71 10.59
CA PHE A 63 8.57 -12.40 11.17
C PHE A 63 7.06 -12.17 11.22
N LEU A 64 6.35 -12.50 10.14
CA LEU A 64 4.91 -12.23 10.03
C LEU A 64 4.06 -13.21 10.83
N SER A 65 4.63 -14.33 11.28
CA SER A 65 3.87 -15.36 12.02
C SER A 65 3.25 -14.85 13.31
N SER A 66 3.83 -13.80 13.90
CA SER A 66 3.32 -13.18 15.13
C SER A 66 2.42 -11.97 14.88
N GLN A 67 2.18 -11.61 13.63
CA GLN A 67 1.38 -10.43 13.29
C GLN A 67 -0.10 -10.80 13.19
N PRO A 68 -1.02 -9.85 13.46
CA PRO A 68 -2.46 -10.11 13.27
C PRO A 68 -2.82 -10.15 11.79
N PRO A 69 -3.92 -10.82 11.42
CA PRO A 69 -4.38 -10.79 10.04
C PRO A 69 -4.93 -9.40 9.67
N PHE A 70 -5.06 -9.14 8.36
CA PHE A 70 -5.58 -7.88 7.85
C PHE A 70 -6.94 -7.51 8.47
N GLU A 71 -7.79 -8.49 8.74
CA GLU A 71 -9.10 -8.30 9.35
C GLU A 71 -9.03 -7.43 10.61
N GLU A 72 -8.04 -7.66 11.47
CA GLU A 72 -7.91 -6.90 12.72
C GLU A 72 -7.47 -5.46 12.50
N SER A 73 -6.88 -5.15 11.36
CA SER A 73 -6.39 -3.80 11.03
C SER A 73 -7.31 -3.06 10.06
N ALA A 74 -8.29 -3.74 9.48
CA ALA A 74 -9.14 -3.18 8.42
C ALA A 74 -9.89 -1.92 8.88
N GLU A 75 -10.48 -1.94 10.08
CA GLU A 75 -11.26 -0.80 10.57
C GLU A 75 -10.37 0.43 10.80
N LYS A 76 -9.21 0.26 11.43
CA LYS A 76 -8.31 1.40 11.65
C LYS A 76 -7.74 1.93 10.34
N PHE A 77 -7.55 1.06 9.33
CA PHE A 77 -7.12 1.47 8.00
C PHE A 77 -8.19 2.33 7.33
N LEU A 78 -9.44 1.85 7.30
CA LEU A 78 -10.55 2.57 6.69
C LEU A 78 -10.84 3.88 7.43
N ASP A 79 -10.74 3.89 8.76
CA ASP A 79 -10.93 5.10 9.56
C ASP A 79 -9.83 6.12 9.29
N PHE A 80 -8.62 5.68 8.99
CA PHE A 80 -7.51 6.58 8.68
C PHE A 80 -7.66 7.22 7.30
N ILE A 81 -8.00 6.45 6.28
CA ILE A 81 -8.09 6.97 4.91
C ILE A 81 -9.39 7.72 4.63
N LYS A 82 -10.47 7.36 5.33
CA LYS A 82 -11.80 7.98 5.13
C LYS A 82 -12.18 8.00 3.65
N ASP A 83 -12.69 9.14 3.17
CA ASP A 83 -13.06 9.34 1.76
C ASP A 83 -12.04 10.22 1.03
N ASP A 84 -10.87 10.43 1.63
CA ASP A 84 -9.86 11.33 1.09
C ASP A 84 -9.14 10.71 -0.10
N ALA A 85 -8.52 11.55 -0.92
CA ALA A 85 -7.76 11.09 -2.08
C ALA A 85 -6.54 10.28 -1.62
N LEU A 86 -6.26 9.19 -2.33
CA LEU A 86 -5.11 8.33 -2.08
C LEU A 86 -4.06 8.57 -3.16
N ILE A 87 -2.83 8.85 -2.74
CA ILE A 87 -1.68 9.05 -3.62
C ILE A 87 -0.86 7.78 -3.56
N ILE A 88 -0.75 7.08 -4.69
CA ILE A 88 -0.13 5.76 -4.75
C ILE A 88 0.76 5.69 -5.99
N HIS A 89 1.94 5.13 -5.85
CA HIS A 89 2.84 4.89 -6.98
C HIS A 89 2.53 3.51 -7.59
N ASN A 90 2.15 3.47 -8.86
CA ASN A 90 1.65 2.27 -9.54
C ASN A 90 0.35 1.78 -8.89
N ALA A 91 -0.62 2.66 -8.83
CA ALA A 91 -1.81 2.51 -7.99
C ALA A 91 -2.65 1.26 -8.28
N ASP A 92 -2.76 0.84 -9.54
CA ASP A 92 -3.58 -0.33 -9.89
C ASP A 92 -3.15 -1.57 -9.11
N PHE A 93 -1.85 -1.74 -8.91
CA PHE A 93 -1.33 -2.86 -8.14
C PHE A 93 -1.86 -2.84 -6.70
N ASP A 94 -1.61 -1.74 -5.99
CA ASP A 94 -1.99 -1.62 -4.57
C ASP A 94 -3.50 -1.63 -4.38
N VAL A 95 -4.23 -0.91 -5.22
CA VAL A 95 -5.69 -0.83 -5.13
C VAL A 95 -6.32 -2.20 -5.33
N ASN A 96 -5.85 -2.98 -6.31
CA ASN A 96 -6.37 -4.33 -6.55
C ASN A 96 -6.11 -5.24 -5.35
N PHE A 97 -4.93 -5.17 -4.75
CA PHE A 97 -4.63 -5.96 -3.55
C PHE A 97 -5.48 -5.54 -2.35
N ILE A 98 -5.68 -4.24 -2.15
CA ILE A 98 -6.52 -3.74 -1.07
C ILE A 98 -7.98 -4.18 -1.27
N ASN A 99 -8.50 -4.02 -2.48
CA ASN A 99 -9.87 -4.43 -2.79
C ASN A 99 -10.06 -5.94 -2.61
N ASN A 100 -9.04 -6.73 -2.94
CA ASN A 100 -9.06 -8.18 -2.69
C ASN A 100 -9.18 -8.48 -1.19
N GLU A 101 -8.39 -7.81 -0.35
CA GLU A 101 -8.48 -7.99 1.11
C GLU A 101 -9.85 -7.57 1.65
N LEU A 102 -10.37 -6.44 1.19
CA LEU A 102 -11.69 -5.97 1.60
C LEU A 102 -12.78 -6.94 1.16
N GLY A 103 -12.68 -7.47 -0.05
CA GLY A 103 -13.63 -8.45 -0.58
C GLY A 103 -13.68 -9.74 0.23
N ILE A 104 -12.53 -10.23 0.71
CA ILE A 104 -12.45 -11.39 1.58
C ILE A 104 -13.27 -11.16 2.88
N LEU A 105 -13.29 -9.92 3.36
CA LEU A 105 -14.03 -9.54 4.57
C LEU A 105 -15.49 -9.17 4.29
N GLY A 106 -15.95 -9.26 3.05
CA GLY A 106 -17.30 -8.86 2.68
C GLY A 106 -17.51 -7.36 2.65
N LYS A 107 -16.45 -6.57 2.57
CA LYS A 107 -16.50 -5.11 2.52
C LYS A 107 -16.44 -4.62 1.07
N PRO A 108 -17.05 -3.44 0.78
CA PRO A 108 -17.01 -2.89 -0.58
C PRO A 108 -15.61 -2.41 -0.98
N ASN A 109 -15.38 -2.32 -2.28
CA ASN A 109 -14.14 -1.79 -2.83
C ASN A 109 -13.96 -0.32 -2.42
N LEU A 110 -12.70 0.13 -2.46
CA LEU A 110 -12.37 1.53 -2.22
C LEU A 110 -13.09 2.43 -3.23
N LYS A 111 -13.64 3.54 -2.76
CA LYS A 111 -14.30 4.56 -3.59
C LYS A 111 -13.52 5.87 -3.62
N ASN A 112 -12.39 5.90 -2.93
CA ASN A 112 -11.53 7.07 -2.85
C ASN A 112 -11.01 7.46 -4.25
N LYS A 113 -10.85 8.77 -4.47
CA LYS A 113 -10.14 9.24 -5.66
C LYS A 113 -8.70 8.73 -5.59
N ILE A 114 -8.21 8.18 -6.68
CA ILE A 114 -6.86 7.62 -6.76
C ILE A 114 -5.99 8.53 -7.62
N ILE A 115 -4.84 8.93 -7.08
CA ILE A 115 -3.84 9.72 -7.80
C ILE A 115 -2.62 8.80 -7.95
N ASP A 116 -2.39 8.34 -9.18
CA ASP A 116 -1.25 7.47 -9.49
C ASP A 116 -0.07 8.34 -9.87
N THR A 117 1.02 8.25 -9.10
CA THR A 117 2.20 9.06 -9.34
C THR A 117 3.13 8.47 -10.39
N LEU A 118 2.94 7.22 -10.80
CA LEU A 118 3.82 6.59 -11.78
C LEU A 118 3.79 7.28 -13.15
N PRO A 119 2.61 7.57 -13.76
CA PRO A 119 2.58 8.32 -15.01
C PRO A 119 3.14 9.73 -14.87
N LEU A 120 2.85 10.41 -13.74
CA LEU A 120 3.35 11.76 -13.49
C LEU A 120 4.88 11.77 -13.36
N ALA A 121 5.44 10.79 -12.64
CA ALA A 121 6.88 10.68 -12.46
C ALA A 121 7.59 10.43 -13.79
N ARG A 122 7.07 9.53 -14.61
CA ARG A 122 7.62 9.24 -15.93
C ARG A 122 7.63 10.46 -16.82
N LYS A 123 6.56 11.27 -16.78
CA LYS A 123 6.43 12.47 -17.57
C LYS A 123 7.37 13.57 -17.09
N LYS A 124 7.45 13.82 -15.79
CA LYS A 124 8.22 14.93 -15.20
C LYS A 124 9.70 14.66 -15.13
N LEU A 125 10.09 13.44 -14.78
CA LEU A 125 11.48 13.11 -14.52
C LEU A 125 12.20 12.55 -15.73
N ASN A 126 11.45 12.16 -16.76
CA ASN A 126 11.99 11.50 -17.95
C ASN A 126 12.95 10.38 -17.53
N SER A 127 12.58 9.60 -16.54
CA SER A 127 13.43 8.61 -15.90
C SER A 127 12.81 7.23 -15.98
N ARG A 128 13.67 6.20 -16.08
CA ARG A 128 13.27 4.81 -15.97
C ARG A 128 13.13 4.37 -14.51
N ILE A 129 13.67 5.15 -13.59
CA ILE A 129 13.60 4.90 -12.16
C ILE A 129 12.46 5.72 -11.59
N SER A 130 11.27 5.11 -11.54
CA SER A 130 10.05 5.76 -11.06
C SER A 130 9.44 4.90 -9.96
N ASN A 131 10.23 4.61 -8.91
CA ASN A 131 9.73 3.87 -7.76
C ASN A 131 9.46 4.83 -6.59
N LEU A 132 8.73 4.34 -5.59
CA LEU A 132 8.29 5.17 -4.48
C LEU A 132 9.48 5.72 -3.67
N ASP A 133 10.50 4.91 -3.41
CA ASP A 133 11.68 5.33 -2.66
C ASP A 133 12.38 6.50 -3.35
N TYR A 134 12.56 6.41 -4.67
CA TYR A 134 13.16 7.48 -5.44
C TYR A 134 12.31 8.75 -5.36
N LEU A 135 11.00 8.64 -5.53
CA LEU A 135 10.08 9.78 -5.46
C LEU A 135 10.09 10.42 -4.08
N CYS A 136 10.10 9.62 -3.03
CA CYS A 136 10.18 10.13 -1.66
C CYS A 136 11.46 10.92 -1.42
N ARG A 137 12.59 10.44 -1.91
CA ARG A 137 13.86 11.15 -1.80
C ARG A 137 13.90 12.41 -2.65
N ARG A 138 13.24 12.39 -3.82
CA ARG A 138 13.25 13.52 -4.76
C ARG A 138 12.35 14.67 -4.28
N PHE A 139 11.22 14.36 -3.65
CA PHE A 139 10.17 15.35 -3.34
C PHE A 139 9.94 15.56 -1.85
N SER A 140 10.66 14.86 -0.96
CA SER A 140 10.59 15.13 0.48
C SER A 140 11.69 16.11 0.95
#